data_2d1d43c7231645a871d809da658cf9e3
#
_entry.id   2d1d43c7231645a871d809da658cf9e3
#
_cell.length_a   1.000
_cell.length_b   1.000
_cell.length_c   1.000
_cell.angle_alpha   90.00
_cell.angle_beta   90.00
_cell.angle_gamma   90.00
#
_symmetry.space_group_name_H-M   'P 1'
#
loop_
_entity.id
_entity.type
_entity.pdbx_description
1 polymer ?
#
loop_
_entity_poly.entity_id
_entity_poly.type
_entity_poly.pdbx_seq_one_letter_code
_entity_poly.pdbx_strand_id
1 'polypeptide(L)'
;MRLPYHLPRGGEEEDELMKFLQSLEHVVTPANGMAVTAGVFLTPIFQYLYGTGRLDILFVLFFMIALDWVTGISAAKKDKSYTAEYGLSRIPRSLFLLALPAVANMLDRVIGTPGFLFYGVTFGLLYHTWNSLTANAHRAGWPMPKSVEKLVSAEIKAKTERAKRKES
;
A
#
# COMPACT_ATOMS: atom_id res chain seq x y z
N MET A 1 -52.35 -1.03 -36.31
CA MET A 1 -51.46 -0.85 -35.17
C MET A 1 -50.03 -0.71 -35.71
N ARG A 2 -49.52 0.54 -35.86
CA ARG A 2 -48.19 0.84 -36.43
C ARG A 2 -47.26 1.04 -35.25
N LEU A 3 -46.26 0.19 -35.12
CA LEU A 3 -45.19 0.35 -34.18
C LEU A 3 -44.26 1.47 -34.64
N PRO A 4 -43.90 2.46 -33.83
CA PRO A 4 -42.99 3.51 -34.20
C PRO A 4 -41.57 3.02 -33.97
N TYR A 5 -40.99 2.32 -34.94
CA TYR A 5 -39.52 2.16 -34.98
C TYR A 5 -38.97 3.48 -35.48
N HIS A 6 -38.46 4.30 -34.55
CA HIS A 6 -37.62 5.45 -34.86
C HIS A 6 -36.25 4.90 -35.18
N LEU A 7 -35.90 4.81 -36.46
CA LEU A 7 -34.54 4.51 -36.86
C LEU A 7 -33.68 5.69 -36.45
N PRO A 8 -32.57 5.48 -35.71
CA PRO A 8 -31.65 6.57 -35.38
C PRO A 8 -31.15 7.20 -36.69
N ARG A 9 -31.22 8.52 -36.77
CA ARG A 9 -30.68 9.30 -37.90
C ARG A 9 -29.16 9.14 -37.84
N GLY A 10 -28.52 8.80 -38.96
CA GLY A 10 -27.07 8.52 -39.04
C GLY A 10 -26.17 9.63 -38.47
N GLY A 11 -26.68 10.85 -38.26
CA GLY A 11 -25.98 11.92 -37.57
C GLY A 11 -25.84 11.76 -36.06
N GLU A 12 -26.76 11.07 -35.40
CA GLU A 12 -26.66 10.85 -33.93
C GLU A 12 -25.60 9.79 -33.59
N GLU A 13 -25.46 8.76 -34.44
CA GLU A 13 -24.40 7.76 -34.28
C GLU A 13 -23.00 8.33 -34.55
N GLU A 14 -22.88 9.22 -35.55
CA GLU A 14 -21.63 9.92 -35.84
C GLU A 14 -21.23 10.89 -34.73
N ASP A 15 -22.19 11.61 -34.14
CA ASP A 15 -21.95 12.49 -33.00
C ASP A 15 -21.52 11.73 -31.73
N GLU A 16 -22.13 10.59 -31.46
CA GLU A 16 -21.74 9.73 -30.32
C GLU A 16 -20.37 9.12 -30.55
N LEU A 17 -20.05 8.67 -31.77
CA LEU A 17 -18.73 8.17 -32.14
C LEU A 17 -17.66 9.28 -32.00
N MET A 18 -17.96 10.49 -32.46
CA MET A 18 -17.04 11.63 -32.33
C MET A 18 -16.80 12.02 -30.87
N LYS A 19 -17.83 12.05 -30.02
CA LYS A 19 -17.69 12.27 -28.57
C LYS A 19 -16.86 11.16 -27.90
N PHE A 20 -17.08 9.90 -28.29
CA PHE A 20 -16.28 8.77 -27.82
C PHE A 20 -14.81 8.90 -28.23
N LEU A 21 -14.53 9.23 -29.48
CA LEU A 21 -13.17 9.44 -29.99
C LEU A 21 -12.48 10.62 -29.29
N GLN A 22 -13.20 11.74 -29.07
CA GLN A 22 -12.68 12.87 -28.29
C GLN A 22 -12.40 12.49 -26.82
N SER A 23 -13.24 11.64 -26.22
CA SER A 23 -12.97 11.15 -24.87
C SER A 23 -11.72 10.28 -24.79
N LEU A 24 -11.45 9.47 -25.83
CA LEU A 24 -10.22 8.69 -25.93
C LEU A 24 -8.97 9.55 -26.12
N GLU A 25 -9.08 10.67 -26.84
CA GLU A 25 -7.98 11.62 -27.05
C GLU A 25 -7.51 12.26 -25.74
N HIS A 26 -8.44 12.51 -24.81
CA HIS A 26 -8.10 12.94 -23.44
C HIS A 26 -7.44 11.86 -22.59
N VAL A 27 -7.68 10.58 -22.87
CA VAL A 27 -7.06 9.44 -22.18
C VAL A 27 -5.64 9.18 -22.69
N VAL A 28 -5.38 9.47 -23.98
CA VAL A 28 -4.06 9.27 -24.62
C VAL A 28 -3.20 10.52 -24.52
N THR A 29 -3.04 11.07 -23.31
CA THR A 29 -2.01 12.10 -23.07
C THR A 29 -0.62 11.44 -22.94
N PRO A 30 0.49 12.15 -23.25
CA PRO A 30 1.84 11.61 -23.07
C PRO A 30 2.09 11.08 -21.65
N ALA A 31 1.52 11.73 -20.63
CA ALA A 31 1.62 11.28 -19.23
C ALA A 31 0.88 9.95 -19.00
N ASN A 32 -0.32 9.79 -19.54
CA ASN A 32 -1.08 8.53 -19.45
C ASN A 32 -0.41 7.41 -20.26
N GLY A 33 0.17 7.74 -21.42
CA GLY A 33 0.95 6.80 -22.21
C GLY A 33 2.13 6.22 -21.44
N MET A 34 2.89 7.06 -20.74
CA MET A 34 4.00 6.62 -19.87
C MET A 34 3.50 5.74 -18.71
N ALA A 35 2.38 6.10 -18.08
CA ALA A 35 1.80 5.31 -16.98
C ALA A 35 1.35 3.93 -17.46
N VAL A 36 0.67 3.85 -18.62
CA VAL A 36 0.24 2.59 -19.23
C VAL A 36 1.46 1.74 -19.59
N THR A 37 2.47 2.31 -20.24
CA THR A 37 3.70 1.62 -20.61
C THR A 37 4.42 1.07 -19.38
N ALA A 38 4.59 1.89 -18.34
CA ALA A 38 5.18 1.45 -17.07
C ALA A 38 4.36 0.29 -16.46
N GLY A 39 3.04 0.39 -16.45
CA GLY A 39 2.15 -0.66 -15.96
C GLY A 39 2.31 -1.98 -16.70
N VAL A 40 2.39 -1.96 -18.02
CA VAL A 40 2.58 -3.15 -18.86
C VAL A 40 3.89 -3.87 -18.54
N PHE A 41 4.97 -3.13 -18.29
CA PHE A 41 6.29 -3.74 -17.96
C PHE A 41 6.38 -4.13 -16.48
N LEU A 42 5.83 -3.36 -15.56
CA LEU A 42 5.95 -3.62 -14.13
C LEU A 42 5.00 -4.72 -13.65
N THR A 43 3.80 -4.81 -14.20
CA THR A 43 2.80 -5.80 -13.76
C THR A 43 3.32 -7.24 -13.82
N PRO A 44 3.93 -7.73 -14.92
CA PRO A 44 4.49 -9.08 -14.96
C PRO A 44 5.58 -9.31 -13.91
N ILE A 45 6.42 -8.31 -13.66
CA ILE A 45 7.47 -8.38 -12.63
C ILE A 45 6.85 -8.54 -11.24
N PHE A 46 5.85 -7.72 -10.90
CA PHE A 46 5.14 -7.83 -9.64
C PHE A 46 4.40 -9.17 -9.50
N GLN A 47 3.75 -9.65 -10.55
CA GLN A 47 3.10 -10.96 -10.55
C GLN A 47 4.09 -12.10 -10.39
N TYR A 48 5.27 -12.00 -10.99
CA TYR A 48 6.34 -13.00 -10.82
C TYR A 48 6.85 -13.01 -9.38
N LEU A 49 7.11 -11.84 -8.79
CA LEU A 49 7.66 -11.70 -7.43
C LEU A 49 6.64 -12.11 -6.36
N TYR A 50 5.41 -11.68 -6.48
CA TYR A 50 4.43 -11.79 -5.40
C TYR A 50 3.30 -12.80 -5.68
N GLY A 51 3.17 -13.28 -6.92
CA GLY A 51 2.09 -14.16 -7.36
C GLY A 51 0.86 -13.41 -7.89
N THR A 52 0.18 -14.07 -8.80
CA THR A 52 -1.03 -13.53 -9.43
C THR A 52 -2.18 -13.42 -8.42
N GLY A 53 -2.96 -12.32 -8.46
CA GLY A 53 -4.12 -12.10 -7.59
C GLY A 53 -3.79 -11.73 -6.14
N ARG A 54 -2.52 -11.41 -5.82
CA ARG A 54 -2.08 -11.09 -4.46
C ARG A 54 -1.74 -9.61 -4.25
N LEU A 55 -1.99 -8.78 -5.25
CA LEU A 55 -1.66 -7.36 -5.20
C LEU A 55 -2.44 -6.62 -4.12
N ASP A 56 -3.70 -6.98 -3.88
CA ASP A 56 -4.56 -6.28 -2.90
C ASP A 56 -3.97 -6.33 -1.48
N ILE A 57 -3.56 -7.51 -1.03
CA ILE A 57 -2.96 -7.66 0.30
C ILE A 57 -1.61 -6.95 0.41
N LEU A 58 -0.86 -6.87 -0.70
CA LEU A 58 0.39 -6.10 -0.76
C LEU A 58 0.13 -4.60 -0.71
N PHE A 59 -0.92 -4.10 -1.36
CA PHE A 59 -1.34 -2.70 -1.22
C PHE A 59 -1.71 -2.36 0.23
N VAL A 60 -2.43 -3.25 0.92
CA VAL A 60 -2.72 -3.08 2.35
C VAL A 60 -1.43 -3.00 3.15
N LEU A 61 -0.49 -3.93 2.91
CA LEU A 61 0.82 -3.92 3.61
C LEU A 61 1.61 -2.63 3.32
N PHE A 62 1.69 -2.22 2.06
CA PHE A 62 2.36 -0.98 1.64
C PHE A 62 1.73 0.24 2.33
N PHE A 63 0.41 0.34 2.31
CA PHE A 63 -0.32 1.43 2.95
C PHE A 63 -0.08 1.48 4.46
N MET A 64 -0.08 0.32 5.12
CA MET A 64 0.21 0.24 6.55
C MET A 64 1.65 0.63 6.87
N ILE A 65 2.63 0.26 6.04
CA ILE A 65 4.03 0.70 6.19
C ILE A 65 4.14 2.22 6.02
N ALA A 66 3.42 2.80 5.05
CA ALA A 66 3.39 4.24 4.86
C ALA A 66 2.79 4.97 6.07
N LEU A 67 1.68 4.47 6.62
CA LEU A 67 1.09 5.00 7.85
C LEU A 67 2.01 4.85 9.06
N ASP A 68 2.70 3.71 9.20
CA ASP A 68 3.70 3.53 10.27
C ASP A 68 4.84 4.55 10.14
N TRP A 69 5.22 4.89 8.92
CA TRP A 69 6.22 5.92 8.68
C TRP A 69 5.73 7.31 9.11
N VAL A 70 4.52 7.69 8.69
CA VAL A 70 3.90 8.98 9.06
C VAL A 70 3.74 9.11 10.58
N THR A 71 3.19 8.09 11.23
CA THR A 71 3.01 8.09 12.69
C THR A 71 4.33 8.08 13.43
N GLY A 72 5.32 7.36 12.92
CA GLY A 72 6.67 7.32 13.48
C GLY A 72 7.40 8.67 13.41
N ILE A 73 7.26 9.41 12.28
CA ILE A 73 7.79 10.78 12.15
C ILE A 73 7.07 11.73 13.11
N SER A 74 5.73 11.63 13.19
CA SER A 74 4.93 12.45 14.09
C SER A 74 5.30 12.22 15.56
N ALA A 75 5.51 10.98 15.96
CA ALA A 75 5.99 10.64 17.29
C ALA A 75 7.39 11.20 17.57
N ALA A 76 8.31 11.04 16.63
CA ALA A 76 9.69 11.55 16.78
C ALA A 76 9.74 13.08 16.86
N LYS A 77 8.89 13.79 16.11
CA LYS A 77 8.76 15.26 16.21
C LYS A 77 8.23 15.68 17.56
N LYS A 78 7.22 14.99 18.09
CA LYS A 78 6.68 15.28 19.41
C LYS A 78 7.70 15.05 20.52
N ASP A 79 8.47 13.95 20.42
CA ASP A 79 9.52 13.60 21.38
C ASP A 79 10.82 14.41 21.15
N LYS A 80 10.82 15.39 20.23
CA LYS A 80 12.00 16.21 19.85
C LYS A 80 13.22 15.39 19.39
N SER A 81 13.04 14.12 19.04
CA SER A 81 14.08 13.20 18.60
C SER A 81 14.18 13.06 17.06
N TYR A 82 13.46 13.90 16.32
CA TYR A 82 13.45 13.86 14.86
C TYR A 82 14.72 14.47 14.28
N THR A 83 15.39 13.69 13.42
CA THR A 83 16.48 14.15 12.55
C THR A 83 16.17 13.76 11.10
N ALA A 84 16.75 14.43 10.11
CA ALA A 84 16.57 14.06 8.70
C ALA A 84 17.04 12.61 8.44
N GLU A 85 18.11 12.17 9.10
CA GLU A 85 18.60 10.79 9.04
C GLU A 85 17.58 9.78 9.58
N TYR A 86 16.80 10.15 10.60
CA TYR A 86 15.76 9.29 11.15
C TYR A 86 14.70 8.90 10.10
N GLY A 87 14.32 9.85 9.23
CA GLY A 87 13.40 9.58 8.11
C GLY A 87 14.01 8.65 7.07
N LEU A 88 15.24 8.95 6.63
CA LEU A 88 15.95 8.20 5.59
C LEU A 88 16.33 6.78 6.03
N SER A 89 16.72 6.59 7.29
CA SER A 89 17.11 5.27 7.83
C SER A 89 15.95 4.24 7.85
N ARG A 90 14.70 4.69 7.67
CA ARG A 90 13.53 3.81 7.59
C ARG A 90 13.30 3.22 6.21
N ILE A 91 13.84 3.83 5.15
CA ILE A 91 13.66 3.36 3.77
C ILE A 91 14.19 1.94 3.57
N PRO A 92 15.45 1.61 3.93
CA PRO A 92 15.95 0.24 3.79
C PRO A 92 15.12 -0.80 4.55
N ARG A 93 14.63 -0.45 5.75
CA ARG A 93 13.75 -1.31 6.54
C ARG A 93 12.43 -1.57 5.81
N SER A 94 11.81 -0.54 5.25
CA SER A 94 10.53 -0.67 4.52
C SER A 94 10.70 -1.52 3.26
N LEU A 95 11.79 -1.33 2.51
CA LEU A 95 12.11 -2.15 1.35
C LEU A 95 12.33 -3.61 1.73
N PHE A 96 13.04 -3.87 2.84
CA PHE A 96 13.23 -5.21 3.37
C PHE A 96 11.88 -5.87 3.74
N LEU A 97 11.01 -5.15 4.44
CA LEU A 97 9.68 -5.69 4.79
C LEU A 97 8.85 -6.02 3.55
N LEU A 98 8.93 -5.21 2.49
CA LEU A 98 8.25 -5.50 1.22
C LEU A 98 8.90 -6.66 0.45
N ALA A 99 10.20 -6.88 0.58
CA ALA A 99 10.88 -7.99 -0.08
C ALA A 99 10.51 -9.37 0.54
N LEU A 100 10.18 -9.43 1.83
CA LEU A 100 9.90 -10.71 2.51
C LEU A 100 8.72 -11.50 1.90
N PRO A 101 7.57 -10.90 1.55
CA PRO A 101 6.51 -11.61 0.85
C PRO A 101 6.94 -12.15 -0.53
N ALA A 102 7.83 -11.43 -1.24
CA ALA A 102 8.35 -11.90 -2.52
C ALA A 102 9.20 -13.16 -2.34
N VAL A 103 10.11 -13.15 -1.35
CA VAL A 103 10.91 -14.35 -0.99
C VAL A 103 10.00 -15.50 -0.59
N ALA A 104 8.99 -15.25 0.24
CA ALA A 104 8.02 -16.27 0.65
C ALA A 104 7.24 -16.86 -0.53
N ASN A 105 6.83 -16.03 -1.51
CA ASN A 105 6.21 -16.50 -2.74
C ASN A 105 7.16 -17.35 -3.60
N MET A 106 8.43 -16.98 -3.68
CA MET A 106 9.43 -17.80 -4.38
C MET A 106 9.62 -19.15 -3.71
N LEU A 107 9.65 -19.19 -2.38
CA LEU A 107 9.73 -20.45 -1.61
C LEU A 107 8.46 -21.30 -1.82
N ASP A 108 7.26 -20.72 -1.79
CA ASP A 108 6.02 -21.43 -2.10
C ASP A 108 6.08 -22.11 -3.47
N ARG A 109 6.65 -21.44 -4.46
CA ARG A 109 6.82 -22.01 -5.81
C ARG A 109 7.81 -23.18 -5.84
N VAL A 110 8.90 -23.09 -5.09
CA VAL A 110 9.92 -24.16 -5.00
C VAL A 110 9.35 -25.38 -4.28
N ILE A 111 8.59 -25.17 -3.20
CA ILE A 111 8.01 -26.23 -2.37
C ILE A 111 6.72 -26.79 -2.99
N GLY A 112 6.08 -26.04 -3.92
CA GLY A 112 4.82 -26.42 -4.55
C GLY A 112 3.59 -26.09 -3.70
N THR A 113 3.67 -25.13 -2.79
CA THR A 113 2.55 -24.71 -1.95
C THR A 113 1.77 -23.54 -2.60
N PRO A 114 0.43 -23.46 -2.46
CA PRO A 114 -0.39 -22.45 -3.13
C PRO A 114 -0.35 -21.06 -2.45
N GLY A 115 0.74 -20.70 -1.78
CA GLY A 115 0.91 -19.40 -1.13
C GLY A 115 0.89 -19.45 0.39
N PHE A 116 1.07 -20.59 0.99
CA PHE A 116 1.05 -20.77 2.43
C PHE A 116 2.09 -19.88 3.14
N LEU A 117 3.33 -19.89 2.64
CA LEU A 117 4.41 -19.05 3.18
C LEU A 117 4.17 -17.57 2.90
N PHE A 118 3.73 -17.24 1.68
CA PHE A 118 3.41 -15.88 1.30
C PHE A 118 2.38 -15.25 2.23
N TYR A 119 1.25 -15.91 2.44
CA TYR A 119 0.20 -15.39 3.32
C TYR A 119 0.64 -15.36 4.77
N GLY A 120 1.33 -16.40 5.26
CA GLY A 120 1.85 -16.45 6.63
C GLY A 120 2.79 -15.29 6.93
N VAL A 121 3.77 -15.05 6.05
CA VAL A 121 4.72 -13.93 6.18
C VAL A 121 3.99 -12.59 6.09
N THR A 122 3.09 -12.43 5.10
CA THR A 122 2.38 -11.16 4.88
C THR A 122 1.50 -10.80 6.07
N PHE A 123 0.72 -11.75 6.61
CA PHE A 123 -0.10 -11.52 7.82
C PHE A 123 0.76 -11.23 9.05
N GLY A 124 1.88 -11.92 9.20
CA GLY A 124 2.85 -11.62 10.26
C GLY A 124 3.38 -10.19 10.18
N LEU A 125 3.70 -9.71 8.96
CA LEU A 125 4.14 -8.35 8.72
C LEU A 125 3.02 -7.33 8.96
N LEU A 126 1.79 -7.61 8.53
CA LEU A 126 0.63 -6.76 8.81
C LEU A 126 0.42 -6.59 10.30
N TYR A 127 0.48 -7.69 11.07
CA TYR A 127 0.37 -7.65 12.53
C TYR A 127 1.51 -6.84 13.16
N HIS A 128 2.75 -7.08 12.72
CA HIS A 128 3.91 -6.31 13.21
C HIS A 128 3.77 -4.81 12.91
N THR A 129 3.38 -4.47 11.69
CA THR A 129 3.22 -3.07 11.26
C THR A 129 2.06 -2.41 12.00
N TRP A 130 0.96 -3.13 12.24
CA TRP A 130 -0.16 -2.66 13.05
C TRP A 130 0.28 -2.29 14.47
N ASN A 131 1.03 -3.15 15.15
CA ASN A 131 1.53 -2.87 16.48
C ASN A 131 2.48 -1.67 16.48
N SER A 132 3.35 -1.56 15.46
CA SER A 132 4.27 -0.42 15.31
C SER A 132 3.52 0.89 15.10
N LEU A 133 2.57 0.91 14.14
CA LEU A 133 1.72 2.04 13.80
C LEU A 133 0.95 2.56 15.02
N THR A 134 0.27 1.66 15.74
CA THR A 134 -0.56 2.02 16.90
C THR A 134 0.30 2.56 18.05
N ALA A 135 1.45 1.95 18.31
CA ALA A 135 2.38 2.45 19.31
C ALA A 135 2.96 3.83 18.94
N ASN A 136 3.26 4.08 17.67
CA ASN A 136 3.71 5.39 17.20
C ASN A 136 2.59 6.43 17.26
N ALA A 137 1.36 6.09 16.90
CA ALA A 137 0.19 6.96 17.01
C ALA A 137 -0.06 7.38 18.47
N HIS A 138 0.03 6.45 19.41
CA HIS A 138 -0.08 6.72 20.84
C HIS A 138 0.99 7.72 21.31
N ARG A 139 2.27 7.49 20.96
CA ARG A 139 3.38 8.41 21.27
C ARG A 139 3.17 9.80 20.66
N ALA A 140 2.66 9.86 19.43
CA ALA A 140 2.31 11.11 18.77
C ALA A 140 1.15 11.85 19.46
N GLY A 141 0.44 11.18 20.39
CA GLY A 141 -0.71 11.75 21.14
C GLY A 141 -2.01 11.73 20.32
N TRP A 142 -2.09 10.86 19.31
CA TRP A 142 -3.32 10.70 18.55
C TRP A 142 -4.35 9.94 19.40
N PRO A 143 -5.63 10.33 19.34
CA PRO A 143 -6.67 9.67 20.11
C PRO A 143 -6.82 8.22 19.63
N MET A 144 -6.79 7.27 20.55
CA MET A 144 -6.90 5.85 20.25
C MET A 144 -7.96 5.20 21.15
N PRO A 145 -8.80 4.31 20.62
CA PRO A 145 -9.72 3.53 21.44
C PRO A 145 -8.98 2.67 22.46
N LYS A 146 -9.46 2.65 23.71
CA LYS A 146 -8.86 1.88 24.82
C LYS A 146 -8.71 0.39 24.51
N SER A 147 -9.59 -0.17 23.69
CA SER A 147 -9.50 -1.58 23.22
C SER A 147 -8.22 -1.83 22.41
N VAL A 148 -7.86 -0.89 21.52
CA VAL A 148 -6.64 -0.96 20.71
C VAL A 148 -5.41 -0.78 21.57
N GLU A 149 -5.42 0.16 22.52
CA GLU A 149 -4.31 0.36 23.47
C GLU A 149 -3.99 -0.91 24.26
N LYS A 150 -5.02 -1.62 24.73
CA LYS A 150 -4.82 -2.89 25.44
C LYS A 150 -4.16 -3.97 24.59
N LEU A 151 -4.54 -4.07 23.32
CA LEU A 151 -3.98 -5.07 22.40
C LEU A 151 -2.50 -4.83 22.10
N VAL A 152 -2.06 -3.57 22.08
CA VAL A 152 -0.68 -3.19 21.72
C VAL A 152 0.12 -2.61 22.89
N SER A 153 -0.37 -2.74 24.11
CA SER A 153 0.22 -2.14 25.32
C SER A 153 1.71 -2.47 25.52
N ALA A 154 2.11 -3.70 25.23
CA ALA A 154 3.50 -4.13 25.35
C ALA A 154 4.42 -3.36 24.36
N GLU A 155 3.99 -3.17 23.12
CA GLU A 155 4.74 -2.44 22.11
C GLU A 155 4.80 -0.94 22.42
N ILE A 156 3.68 -0.36 22.90
CA ILE A 156 3.63 1.04 23.37
C ILE A 156 4.67 1.25 24.48
N LYS A 157 4.66 0.39 25.49
CA LYS A 157 5.62 0.45 26.60
C LYS A 157 7.06 0.36 26.12
N ALA A 158 7.39 -0.64 25.30
CA ALA A 158 8.73 -0.83 24.77
C ALA A 158 9.23 0.38 23.97
N LYS A 159 8.39 0.97 23.13
CA LYS A 159 8.75 2.15 22.33
C LYS A 159 8.91 3.41 23.19
N THR A 160 8.06 3.60 24.18
CA THR A 160 8.16 4.75 25.12
C THR A 160 9.44 4.67 25.95
N GLU A 161 9.83 3.49 26.44
CA GLU A 161 11.08 3.30 27.16
C GLU A 161 12.32 3.56 26.30
N ARG A 162 12.30 3.13 25.03
CA ARG A 162 13.38 3.43 24.09
C ARG A 162 13.52 4.92 23.79
N ALA A 163 12.41 5.65 23.70
CA ALA A 163 12.43 7.09 23.50
C ALA A 163 13.09 7.80 24.68
N LYS A 164 12.66 7.49 25.92
CA LYS A 164 13.25 8.06 27.16
C LYS A 164 14.76 7.81 27.28
N ARG A 165 15.23 6.63 26.89
CA ARG A 165 16.67 6.30 26.95
C ARG A 165 17.53 7.12 25.98
N LYS A 166 16.93 7.67 24.90
CA LYS A 166 17.66 8.54 23.96
C LYS A 166 17.73 9.99 24.41
N GLU A 167 16.89 10.39 25.37
CA GLU A 167 16.89 11.74 25.94
C GLU A 167 17.80 11.89 27.16
N SER A 168 18.22 10.77 27.76
CA SER A 168 19.18 10.73 28.88
C SER A 168 20.61 10.51 28.37
#